data_86cf27db02332d0f481eb41f4c0a6a9a
#
_entry.id   86cf27db02332d0f481eb41f4c0a6a9a
#
_cell.length_a   1.000
_cell.length_b   1.000
_cell.length_c   1.000
_cell.angle_alpha   90.00
_cell.angle_beta   90.00
_cell.angle_gamma   90.00
#
_symmetry.space_group_name_H-M   'P 1'
#
loop_
_entity.id
_entity.type
_entity.pdbx_description
1 polymer ?
#
loop_
_entity_poly.entity_id
_entity_poly.type
_entity_poly.pdbx_seq_one_letter_code
_entity_poly.pdbx_strand_id
1 'polypeptide(L)'
;MWEIRVNHDGLLASRVLRGHTHADVQSKADLQISLWDERWAALQQTGAARAATLTRQRLARHGKTLAGRLTGEAALRMAALNSLLEASLATGPFFHWDLLKSRAALPALPIVTPVLRRSPPPPLEERHQPRLDLLDKLIPSRRKNKLASAVQLYAHTLAAWHTACRETEASNQRNAKEAQLGTRRQTARRKEHLAAQLAQHKSVEASKLDFLRRDPDAVEYFFSEVLSRSAYPLGFPADATLQYVPSTCHLLVDYELPSLAAWPTCREVRYHPSRRALQELPVTDLWTRRSYDDALYQVCLRVLSELFAHDDTRALDLIGFNGWVRCLDKATGNIAHHCVMSIRVKRDAFMTINLANVDPKACFKNLNGLASSKLFEPKPVQPLASLDSTVNRFNSSNTATWDAYEDRDNLIAINAAINR
;
A
#
# COMPACT_ATOMS: atom_id res chain seq x y z
N MET A 1 -4.84 -8.80 8.57
CA MET A 1 -5.74 -8.63 9.73
C MET A 1 -5.05 -7.74 10.74
N TRP A 2 -5.73 -6.71 11.25
CA TRP A 2 -5.17 -5.78 12.23
C TRP A 2 -5.60 -6.18 13.63
N GLU A 3 -4.70 -6.04 14.61
CA GLU A 3 -4.96 -6.35 16.02
C GLU A 3 -4.52 -5.18 16.89
N ILE A 4 -5.34 -4.80 17.88
CA ILE A 4 -4.99 -3.83 18.90
C ILE A 4 -5.35 -4.39 20.28
N ARG A 5 -4.45 -4.25 21.26
CA ARG A 5 -4.72 -4.56 22.65
C ARG A 5 -5.08 -3.28 23.38
N VAL A 6 -6.24 -3.24 23.99
CA VAL A 6 -6.69 -2.14 24.85
C VAL A 6 -6.66 -2.58 26.30
N ASN A 7 -6.20 -1.69 27.19
CA ASN A 7 -6.12 -1.90 28.63
C ASN A 7 -6.86 -0.77 29.34
N HIS A 8 -7.43 -1.06 30.51
CA HIS A 8 -8.03 -0.07 31.39
C HIS A 8 -7.50 -0.26 32.81
N ASP A 9 -6.61 0.63 33.24
CA ASP A 9 -5.86 0.49 34.51
C ASP A 9 -6.78 0.49 35.73
N GLY A 10 -7.81 1.34 35.76
CA GLY A 10 -8.74 1.43 36.89
C GLY A 10 -9.61 0.18 37.10
N LEU A 11 -9.91 -0.59 36.07
CA LEU A 11 -10.68 -1.83 36.11
C LEU A 11 -9.80 -3.08 36.08
N LEU A 12 -8.48 -2.94 35.91
CA LEU A 12 -7.52 -4.02 35.65
C LEU A 12 -7.99 -4.93 34.52
N ALA A 13 -8.65 -4.38 33.50
CA ALA A 13 -9.20 -5.09 32.37
C ALA A 13 -8.33 -4.95 31.15
N SER A 14 -8.15 -6.05 30.40
CA SER A 14 -7.42 -6.06 29.13
C SER A 14 -8.23 -6.83 28.09
N ARG A 15 -8.27 -6.35 26.84
CA ARG A 15 -8.96 -7.03 25.73
C ARG A 15 -8.20 -6.84 24.43
N VAL A 16 -8.11 -7.88 23.63
CA VAL A 16 -7.56 -7.85 22.29
C VAL A 16 -8.70 -7.77 21.29
N LEU A 17 -8.64 -6.82 20.35
CA LEU A 17 -9.64 -6.55 19.32
C LEU A 17 -9.01 -6.72 17.93
N ARG A 18 -9.76 -7.32 17.01
CA ARG A 18 -9.30 -7.63 15.65
C ARG A 18 -10.26 -7.09 14.61
N GLY A 19 -9.72 -6.72 13.42
CA GLY A 19 -10.52 -6.21 12.31
C GLY A 19 -9.80 -6.33 10.96
N HIS A 20 -10.54 -6.09 9.91
CA HIS A 20 -10.01 -6.19 8.54
C HIS A 20 -9.20 -4.96 8.12
N THR A 21 -9.52 -3.78 8.67
CA THR A 21 -8.81 -2.52 8.40
C THR A 21 -8.34 -1.89 9.71
N HIS A 22 -7.32 -1.05 9.64
CA HIS A 22 -6.85 -0.29 10.80
C HIS A 22 -7.97 0.59 11.40
N ALA A 23 -8.76 1.26 10.55
CA ALA A 23 -9.88 2.10 10.98
C ALA A 23 -10.98 1.31 11.71
N ASP A 24 -11.26 0.09 11.27
CA ASP A 24 -12.23 -0.81 11.90
C ASP A 24 -11.77 -1.22 13.31
N VAL A 25 -10.53 -1.65 13.44
CA VAL A 25 -9.96 -2.04 14.74
C VAL A 25 -9.87 -0.86 15.69
N GLN A 26 -9.47 0.31 15.20
CA GLN A 26 -9.42 1.54 15.97
C GLN A 26 -10.80 1.94 16.49
N SER A 27 -11.83 1.91 15.65
CA SER A 27 -13.20 2.21 16.06
C SER A 27 -13.75 1.22 17.10
N LYS A 28 -13.39 -0.06 17.00
CA LYS A 28 -13.72 -1.09 18.01
C LYS A 28 -12.99 -0.81 19.33
N ALA A 29 -11.73 -0.37 19.28
CA ALA A 29 -10.94 -0.01 20.45
C ALA A 29 -11.52 1.19 21.18
N ASP A 30 -11.88 2.25 20.46
CA ASP A 30 -12.48 3.46 21.03
C ASP A 30 -13.81 3.16 21.72
N LEU A 31 -14.66 2.32 21.11
CA LEU A 31 -15.89 1.85 21.73
C LEU A 31 -15.62 1.07 23.02
N GLN A 32 -14.67 0.15 23.01
CA GLN A 32 -14.34 -0.66 24.19
C GLN A 32 -13.78 0.17 25.34
N ILE A 33 -12.91 1.13 25.07
CA ILE A 33 -12.36 2.05 26.06
C ILE A 33 -13.50 2.86 26.68
N SER A 34 -14.38 3.46 25.88
CA SER A 34 -15.52 4.24 26.35
C SER A 34 -16.46 3.42 27.27
N LEU A 35 -16.64 2.13 27.01
CA LEU A 35 -17.44 1.22 27.86
C LEU A 35 -16.76 0.97 29.21
N TRP A 36 -15.46 0.85 29.25
CA TRP A 36 -14.70 0.67 30.48
C TRP A 36 -14.64 1.95 31.31
N ASP A 37 -14.45 3.10 30.68
CA ASP A 37 -14.48 4.42 31.32
C ASP A 37 -15.84 4.68 32.00
N GLU A 38 -16.95 4.34 31.32
CA GLU A 38 -18.28 4.44 31.91
C GLU A 38 -18.43 3.56 33.16
N ARG A 39 -17.94 2.32 33.11
CA ARG A 39 -17.99 1.39 34.25
C ARG A 39 -17.16 1.91 35.43
N TRP A 40 -15.99 2.49 35.16
CA TRP A 40 -15.11 3.06 36.16
C TRP A 40 -15.74 4.29 36.83
N ALA A 41 -16.30 5.20 36.04
CA ALA A 41 -16.99 6.39 36.56
C ALA A 41 -18.20 6.00 37.44
N ALA A 42 -18.94 4.98 37.10
CA ALA A 42 -20.07 4.47 37.90
C ALA A 42 -19.61 3.90 39.26
N LEU A 43 -18.40 3.34 39.33
CA LEU A 43 -17.82 2.85 40.57
C LEU A 43 -17.35 3.98 41.51
N GLN A 44 -16.99 5.14 40.95
CA GLN A 44 -16.41 6.26 41.72
C GLN A 44 -17.40 7.31 42.25
N GLN A 45 -18.63 7.41 41.71
CA GLN A 45 -19.52 8.51 42.11
C GLN A 45 -20.99 8.13 42.28
N THR A 46 -21.54 8.37 43.43
CA THR A 46 -22.96 8.26 43.81
C THR A 46 -23.85 9.42 43.30
N GLY A 47 -23.27 10.46 42.66
CA GLY A 47 -23.98 11.65 42.17
C GLY A 47 -24.26 11.73 40.66
N ALA A 48 -23.83 10.73 39.90
CA ALA A 48 -23.67 10.83 38.43
C ALA A 48 -24.79 10.19 37.58
N ALA A 49 -25.95 9.85 38.12
CA ALA A 49 -27.01 9.12 37.38
C ALA A 49 -27.45 9.81 36.06
N ARG A 50 -27.50 11.13 36.00
CA ARG A 50 -27.83 11.90 34.77
C ARG A 50 -26.67 11.86 33.76
N ALA A 51 -25.42 12.05 34.20
CA ALA A 51 -24.24 11.99 33.35
C ALA A 51 -24.05 10.58 32.79
N ALA A 52 -24.22 9.54 33.61
CA ALA A 52 -24.18 8.14 33.22
C ALA A 52 -25.24 7.80 32.14
N THR A 53 -26.45 8.38 32.24
CA THR A 53 -27.50 8.17 31.25
C THR A 53 -27.14 8.81 29.90
N LEU A 54 -26.62 10.04 29.91
CA LEU A 54 -26.16 10.71 28.68
C LEU A 54 -24.98 9.98 28.03
N THR A 55 -24.02 9.51 28.82
CA THR A 55 -22.88 8.72 28.34
C THR A 55 -23.38 7.40 27.74
N ARG A 56 -24.30 6.70 28.40
CA ARG A 56 -24.94 5.49 27.88
C ARG A 56 -25.64 5.71 26.55
N GLN A 57 -26.40 6.81 26.42
CA GLN A 57 -27.05 7.18 25.15
C GLN A 57 -26.03 7.49 24.04
N ARG A 58 -24.95 8.21 24.35
CA ARG A 58 -23.85 8.47 23.38
C ARG A 58 -23.18 7.17 22.94
N LEU A 59 -22.84 6.29 23.85
CA LEU A 59 -22.28 4.98 23.55
C LEU A 59 -23.21 4.12 22.70
N ALA A 60 -24.52 4.09 23.02
CA ALA A 60 -25.49 3.36 22.23
C ALA A 60 -25.62 3.91 20.80
N ARG A 61 -25.61 5.25 20.63
CA ARG A 61 -25.60 5.88 19.30
C ARG A 61 -24.32 5.49 18.54
N HIS A 62 -23.15 5.63 19.17
CA HIS A 62 -21.86 5.27 18.58
C HIS A 62 -21.82 3.79 18.17
N GLY A 63 -22.26 2.89 19.05
CA GLY A 63 -22.33 1.46 18.76
C GLY A 63 -23.27 1.13 17.58
N LYS A 64 -24.45 1.79 17.49
CA LYS A 64 -25.35 1.64 16.33
C LYS A 64 -24.74 2.16 15.04
N THR A 65 -24.08 3.32 15.07
CA THR A 65 -23.42 3.91 13.90
C THR A 65 -22.28 2.99 13.42
N LEU A 66 -21.47 2.47 14.32
CA LEU A 66 -20.40 1.54 14.00
C LEU A 66 -20.95 0.23 13.41
N ALA A 67 -22.01 -0.34 14.01
CA ALA A 67 -22.67 -1.52 13.47
C ALA A 67 -23.20 -1.30 12.05
N GLY A 68 -23.82 -0.14 11.80
CA GLY A 68 -24.30 0.25 10.46
C GLY A 68 -23.16 0.35 9.43
N ARG A 69 -22.03 0.97 9.82
CA ARG A 69 -20.84 1.07 8.96
C ARG A 69 -20.28 -0.31 8.61
N LEU A 70 -20.06 -1.18 9.60
CA LEU A 70 -19.54 -2.52 9.39
C LEU A 70 -20.48 -3.40 8.54
N THR A 71 -21.79 -3.26 8.72
CA THR A 71 -22.80 -3.92 7.87
C THR A 71 -22.72 -3.42 6.43
N GLY A 72 -22.56 -2.10 6.22
CA GLY A 72 -22.37 -1.52 4.89
C GLY A 72 -21.10 -2.03 4.22
N GLU A 73 -19.98 -2.11 4.94
CA GLU A 73 -18.72 -2.66 4.43
C GLU A 73 -18.86 -4.15 4.06
N ALA A 74 -19.56 -4.95 4.87
CA ALA A 74 -19.83 -6.36 4.57
C ALA A 74 -20.69 -6.50 3.30
N ALA A 75 -21.75 -5.68 3.17
CA ALA A 75 -22.61 -5.67 1.99
C ALA A 75 -21.85 -5.28 0.72
N LEU A 76 -20.96 -4.28 0.79
CA LEU A 76 -20.12 -3.87 -0.34
C LEU A 76 -19.15 -4.99 -0.77
N ARG A 77 -18.55 -5.71 0.18
CA ARG A 77 -17.69 -6.87 -0.13
C ARG A 77 -18.47 -7.97 -0.83
N MET A 78 -19.66 -8.29 -0.32
CA MET A 78 -20.54 -9.31 -0.93
C MET A 78 -20.99 -8.90 -2.34
N ALA A 79 -21.33 -7.63 -2.55
CA ALA A 79 -21.70 -7.09 -3.86
C ALA A 79 -20.52 -7.15 -4.84
N ALA A 80 -19.32 -6.77 -4.41
CA ALA A 80 -18.11 -6.83 -5.24
C ALA A 80 -17.79 -8.26 -5.72
N LEU A 81 -18.05 -9.29 -4.90
CA LEU A 81 -17.87 -10.69 -5.30
C LEU A 81 -18.90 -11.14 -6.36
N ASN A 82 -20.10 -10.58 -6.33
CA ASN A 82 -21.15 -10.92 -7.29
C ASN A 82 -20.98 -10.20 -8.64
N SER A 83 -20.15 -9.17 -8.72
CA SER A 83 -19.97 -8.33 -9.92
C SER A 83 -18.52 -8.29 -10.43
N LEU A 84 -17.73 -9.34 -10.19
CA LEU A 84 -16.31 -9.39 -10.59
C LEU A 84 -16.11 -9.23 -12.11
N LEU A 85 -16.92 -9.92 -12.91
CA LEU A 85 -16.87 -9.85 -14.36
C LEU A 85 -17.40 -8.51 -14.87
N GLU A 86 -18.55 -8.08 -14.38
CA GLU A 86 -19.18 -6.81 -14.77
C GLU A 86 -18.28 -5.61 -14.49
N ALA A 87 -17.63 -5.58 -13.32
CA ALA A 87 -16.70 -4.51 -12.93
C ALA A 87 -15.50 -4.40 -13.89
N SER A 88 -14.98 -5.54 -14.39
CA SER A 88 -13.90 -5.55 -15.38
C SER A 88 -14.37 -5.05 -16.74
N LEU A 89 -15.54 -5.51 -17.18
CA LEU A 89 -16.11 -5.08 -18.47
C LEU A 89 -16.39 -3.58 -18.51
N ALA A 90 -16.82 -3.00 -17.37
CA ALA A 90 -17.07 -1.55 -17.25
C ALA A 90 -15.76 -0.73 -17.33
N THR A 91 -14.63 -1.30 -16.91
CA THR A 91 -13.33 -0.61 -16.92
C THR A 91 -12.71 -0.59 -18.32
N GLY A 92 -12.95 -1.61 -19.14
CA GLY A 92 -12.32 -1.79 -20.44
C GLY A 92 -10.81 -1.99 -20.35
N PRO A 93 -10.06 -1.86 -21.48
CA PRO A 93 -8.61 -1.97 -21.48
C PRO A 93 -7.97 -0.88 -20.64
N PHE A 94 -7.25 -1.26 -19.59
CA PHE A 94 -6.68 -0.36 -18.58
C PHE A 94 -5.15 -0.29 -18.62
N PHE A 95 -4.49 -1.16 -19.39
CA PHE A 95 -3.04 -1.25 -19.45
C PHE A 95 -2.51 -1.02 -20.88
N HIS A 96 -1.43 -0.28 -20.99
CA HIS A 96 -0.67 -0.06 -22.22
C HIS A 96 0.79 0.23 -21.87
N TRP A 97 1.70 0.01 -22.82
CA TRP A 97 3.15 0.12 -22.65
C TRP A 97 3.62 1.44 -22.04
N ASP A 98 2.92 2.55 -22.31
CA ASP A 98 3.31 3.86 -21.78
C ASP A 98 3.12 3.98 -20.26
N LEU A 99 2.33 3.11 -19.64
CA LEU A 99 2.21 3.05 -18.17
C LEU A 99 3.45 2.46 -17.50
N LEU A 100 4.26 1.71 -18.24
CA LEU A 100 5.54 1.20 -17.75
C LEU A 100 6.63 2.26 -17.77
N LYS A 101 6.46 3.35 -18.54
CA LYS A 101 7.42 4.44 -18.58
C LYS A 101 7.36 5.26 -17.31
N SER A 102 8.50 5.41 -16.64
CA SER A 102 8.58 6.23 -15.42
C SER A 102 8.24 7.69 -15.75
N ARG A 103 7.25 8.23 -15.01
CA ARG A 103 6.88 9.66 -15.04
C ARG A 103 7.36 10.38 -13.79
N ALA A 104 8.37 9.84 -13.11
CA ALA A 104 8.90 10.45 -11.89
C ALA A 104 9.35 11.89 -12.18
N ALA A 105 8.88 12.83 -11.39
CA ALA A 105 9.27 14.22 -11.50
C ALA A 105 10.77 14.36 -11.23
N LEU A 106 11.47 15.09 -12.10
CA LEU A 106 12.87 15.40 -11.87
C LEU A 106 13.02 16.18 -10.56
N PRO A 107 14.03 15.84 -9.72
CA PRO A 107 14.30 16.59 -8.52
C PRO A 107 14.45 18.08 -8.83
N ALA A 108 13.80 18.95 -8.08
CA ALA A 108 13.96 20.38 -8.19
C ALA A 108 15.44 20.72 -7.95
N LEU A 109 15.98 21.69 -8.72
CA LEU A 109 17.30 22.26 -8.44
C LEU A 109 17.11 23.38 -7.43
N PRO A 110 17.35 23.17 -6.13
CA PRO A 110 17.38 24.29 -5.21
C PRO A 110 18.57 25.17 -5.58
N ILE A 111 18.31 26.46 -5.71
CA ILE A 111 19.35 27.45 -5.90
C ILE A 111 20.12 27.54 -4.58
N VAL A 112 21.31 26.96 -4.51
CA VAL A 112 22.16 27.06 -3.34
C VAL A 112 22.87 28.41 -3.39
N THR A 113 22.24 29.43 -2.79
CA THR A 113 22.88 30.74 -2.62
C THR A 113 23.80 30.69 -1.42
N PRO A 114 25.08 31.12 -1.58
CA PRO A 114 25.99 31.18 -0.45
C PRO A 114 25.53 32.27 0.54
N VAL A 115 25.52 31.94 1.82
CA VAL A 115 25.29 32.91 2.88
C VAL A 115 26.57 33.71 3.08
N LEU A 116 26.59 34.94 2.57
CA LEU A 116 27.72 35.85 2.70
C LEU A 116 27.54 36.76 3.92
N ARG A 117 28.56 36.85 4.76
CA ARG A 117 28.61 37.72 5.91
C ARG A 117 29.21 39.08 5.47
N ARG A 118 28.66 40.18 5.97
CA ARG A 118 29.24 41.49 5.75
C ARG A 118 30.48 41.67 6.62
N SER A 119 31.51 42.29 6.08
CA SER A 119 32.69 42.70 6.86
C SER A 119 32.28 43.69 7.93
N PRO A 120 32.88 43.61 9.13
CA PRO A 120 32.63 44.58 10.17
C PRO A 120 33.02 45.99 9.77
N PRO A 121 32.32 47.02 10.19
CA PRO A 121 32.68 48.39 9.86
C PRO A 121 34.06 48.77 10.49
N PRO A 122 34.86 49.64 9.85
CA PRO A 122 36.14 50.04 10.38
C PRO A 122 35.99 50.80 11.73
N PRO A 123 36.96 50.67 12.62
CA PRO A 123 36.94 51.41 13.87
C PRO A 123 37.12 52.90 13.61
N LEU A 124 36.27 53.72 14.21
CA LEU A 124 36.35 55.17 14.11
C LEU A 124 37.44 55.69 15.03
N GLU A 125 38.39 56.42 14.48
CA GLU A 125 39.50 57.03 15.24
C GLU A 125 39.01 58.00 16.31
N GLU A 126 37.92 58.73 16.01
CA GLU A 126 37.28 59.67 16.96
C GLU A 126 36.86 59.03 18.29
N ARG A 127 36.47 57.76 18.28
CA ARG A 127 36.06 57.01 19.49
C ARG A 127 37.23 56.67 20.40
N HIS A 128 38.44 56.72 19.89
CA HIS A 128 39.67 56.40 20.62
C HIS A 128 40.44 57.65 21.06
N GLN A 129 39.93 58.83 20.76
CA GLN A 129 40.54 60.06 21.23
C GLN A 129 40.38 60.19 22.74
N PRO A 130 41.49 60.45 23.50
CA PRO A 130 41.41 60.52 24.94
C PRO A 130 40.76 61.83 25.37
N ARG A 131 39.86 61.75 26.35
CA ARG A 131 39.32 62.92 27.00
C ARG A 131 40.41 63.52 27.91
N LEU A 132 40.90 64.71 27.55
CA LEU A 132 41.93 65.41 28.29
C LEU A 132 41.31 66.29 29.37
N ASP A 133 41.68 66.06 30.64
CA ASP A 133 41.27 66.83 31.80
C ASP A 133 42.12 68.09 31.94
N LEU A 134 41.73 69.03 32.84
CA LEU A 134 42.51 70.27 33.11
C LEU A 134 43.95 69.99 33.55
N LEU A 135 44.15 68.90 34.35
CA LEU A 135 45.48 68.48 34.80
C LEU A 135 46.37 67.95 33.64
N ASP A 136 45.78 67.37 32.61
CA ASP A 136 46.48 66.87 31.43
C ASP A 136 46.98 68.05 30.56
N LYS A 137 46.36 69.25 30.68
CA LYS A 137 46.82 70.48 30.00
C LYS A 137 47.98 71.09 30.73
N LEU A 138 48.10 70.91 32.07
CA LEU A 138 49.16 71.49 32.88
C LEU A 138 50.43 70.63 32.96
N ILE A 139 50.28 69.26 32.77
CA ILE A 139 51.38 68.31 32.91
C ILE A 139 51.66 67.63 31.54
N PRO A 140 52.72 68.09 30.82
CA PRO A 140 53.00 67.60 29.46
C PRO A 140 53.32 66.14 29.36
N SER A 141 53.96 65.52 30.34
CA SER A 141 54.26 64.09 30.43
C SER A 141 52.99 63.21 30.54
N ARG A 142 52.02 63.63 31.32
CA ARG A 142 50.72 62.92 31.50
C ARG A 142 49.89 62.99 30.24
N ARG A 143 49.84 64.13 29.57
CA ARG A 143 49.19 64.28 28.26
C ARG A 143 49.87 63.39 27.17
N LYS A 144 51.18 63.35 27.14
CA LYS A 144 51.92 62.49 26.20
C LYS A 144 51.63 61.01 26.39
N ASN A 145 51.59 60.57 27.67
CA ASN A 145 51.27 59.19 27.98
C ASN A 145 49.82 58.83 27.65
N LYS A 146 48.82 59.65 27.92
CA LYS A 146 47.42 59.43 27.51
C LYS A 146 47.26 59.37 25.98
N LEU A 147 47.92 60.26 25.24
CA LEU A 147 47.92 60.23 23.79
C LEU A 147 48.57 58.95 23.25
N ALA A 148 49.71 58.56 23.81
CA ALA A 148 50.42 57.35 23.40
C ALA A 148 49.55 56.08 23.65
N SER A 149 48.89 56.01 24.82
CA SER A 149 47.98 54.92 25.16
C SER A 149 46.76 54.83 24.21
N ALA A 150 46.21 56.01 23.81
CA ALA A 150 45.10 56.06 22.87
C ALA A 150 45.50 55.57 21.47
N VAL A 151 46.68 55.96 21.00
CA VAL A 151 47.25 55.49 19.72
C VAL A 151 47.50 53.98 19.76
N GLN A 152 48.05 53.48 20.86
CA GLN A 152 48.26 52.02 21.01
C GLN A 152 46.92 51.25 21.04
N LEU A 153 45.91 51.76 21.74
CA LEU A 153 44.56 51.15 21.77
C LEU A 153 43.92 51.15 20.39
N TYR A 154 44.02 52.27 19.65
CA TYR A 154 43.53 52.35 18.25
C TYR A 154 44.26 51.37 17.34
N ALA A 155 45.58 51.29 17.42
CA ALA A 155 46.38 50.37 16.63
C ALA A 155 45.97 48.89 16.93
N HIS A 156 45.73 48.57 18.20
CA HIS A 156 45.27 47.23 18.58
C HIS A 156 43.86 46.94 18.03
N THR A 157 42.92 47.88 18.13
CA THR A 157 41.56 47.73 17.58
C THR A 157 41.56 47.67 16.08
N LEU A 158 42.42 48.39 15.41
CA LEU A 158 42.60 48.32 13.95
C LEU A 158 43.15 46.94 13.51
N ALA A 159 44.14 46.40 14.21
CA ALA A 159 44.70 45.09 13.95
C ALA A 159 43.63 43.98 14.16
N ALA A 160 42.84 44.07 15.22
CA ALA A 160 41.71 43.16 15.50
C ALA A 160 40.65 43.24 14.38
N TRP A 161 40.32 44.45 13.92
CA TRP A 161 39.39 44.63 12.79
C TRP A 161 39.90 44.01 11.48
N HIS A 162 41.18 44.20 11.13
CA HIS A 162 41.79 43.55 9.96
C HIS A 162 41.75 42.03 10.06
N THR A 163 41.92 41.48 11.27
CA THR A 163 41.81 40.04 11.48
C THR A 163 40.37 39.55 11.27
N ALA A 164 39.37 40.25 11.84
CA ALA A 164 37.96 39.94 11.65
C ALA A 164 37.50 40.05 10.18
N CYS A 165 38.02 41.05 9.44
CA CYS A 165 37.77 41.16 7.99
C CYS A 165 38.30 39.94 7.22
N ARG A 166 39.55 39.52 7.50
CA ARG A 166 40.17 38.35 6.86
C ARG A 166 39.41 37.06 7.19
N GLU A 167 38.98 36.87 8.43
CA GLU A 167 38.18 35.74 8.85
C GLU A 167 36.80 35.70 8.16
N THR A 168 36.15 36.87 8.06
CA THR A 168 34.88 37.01 7.35
C THR A 168 35.03 36.67 5.86
N GLU A 169 36.08 37.17 5.22
CA GLU A 169 36.35 36.87 3.81
C GLU A 169 36.68 35.40 3.59
N ALA A 170 37.51 34.78 4.45
CA ALA A 170 37.81 33.35 4.39
C ALA A 170 36.55 32.49 4.63
N SER A 171 35.65 32.92 5.52
CA SER A 171 34.33 32.27 5.73
C SER A 171 33.46 32.38 4.47
N ASN A 172 33.38 33.56 3.88
CA ASN A 172 32.61 33.79 2.66
C ASN A 172 33.12 32.96 1.47
N GLN A 173 34.43 32.84 1.32
CA GLN A 173 35.05 32.00 0.30
C GLN A 173 34.74 30.51 0.51
N ARG A 174 34.75 30.02 1.78
CA ARG A 174 34.36 28.66 2.11
C ARG A 174 32.89 28.40 1.76
N ASN A 175 31.98 29.28 2.19
CA ASN A 175 30.54 29.17 1.93
C ASN A 175 30.25 29.19 0.41
N ALA A 176 30.95 30.04 -0.36
CA ALA A 176 30.82 30.08 -1.81
C ALA A 176 31.27 28.77 -2.48
N LYS A 177 32.40 28.19 -2.03
CA LYS A 177 32.88 26.90 -2.53
C LYS A 177 31.91 25.78 -2.20
N GLU A 178 31.38 25.73 -0.97
CA GLU A 178 30.40 24.74 -0.55
C GLU A 178 29.10 24.84 -1.38
N ALA A 179 28.59 26.03 -1.61
CA ALA A 179 27.46 26.29 -2.47
C ALA A 179 27.69 25.80 -3.92
N GLN A 180 28.86 26.06 -4.47
CA GLN A 180 29.23 25.55 -5.81
C GLN A 180 29.29 24.02 -5.85
N LEU A 181 29.93 23.40 -4.85
CA LEU A 181 30.00 21.95 -4.75
C LEU A 181 28.59 21.33 -4.57
N GLY A 182 27.74 21.94 -3.75
CA GLY A 182 26.33 21.56 -3.59
C GLY A 182 25.57 21.57 -4.91
N THR A 183 25.67 22.67 -5.65
CA THR A 183 25.05 22.82 -6.99
C THR A 183 25.56 21.77 -7.99
N ARG A 184 26.89 21.53 -8.03
CA ARG A 184 27.46 20.49 -8.89
C ARG A 184 26.96 19.10 -8.58
N ARG A 185 26.90 18.73 -7.27
CA ARG A 185 26.38 17.43 -6.84
C ARG A 185 24.91 17.24 -7.24
N GLN A 186 24.07 18.25 -7.07
CA GLN A 186 22.66 18.20 -7.43
C GLN A 186 22.46 18.10 -8.96
N THR A 187 23.25 18.87 -9.72
CA THR A 187 23.21 18.77 -11.19
C THR A 187 23.64 17.39 -11.68
N ALA A 188 24.66 16.79 -11.05
CA ALA A 188 25.08 15.43 -11.37
C ALA A 188 23.97 14.40 -11.08
N ARG A 189 23.38 14.44 -9.87
CA ARG A 189 22.24 13.56 -9.50
C ARG A 189 21.05 13.70 -10.47
N ARG A 190 20.72 14.93 -10.88
CA ARG A 190 19.65 15.15 -11.85
C ARG A 190 19.97 14.53 -13.22
N LYS A 191 21.22 14.65 -13.68
CA LYS A 191 21.67 14.02 -14.94
C LYS A 191 21.60 12.50 -14.87
N GLU A 192 22.06 11.92 -13.75
CA GLU A 192 21.96 10.46 -13.51
C GLU A 192 20.50 9.98 -13.51
N HIS A 193 19.62 10.70 -12.82
CA HIS A 193 18.19 10.36 -12.80
C HIS A 193 17.55 10.43 -14.18
N LEU A 194 17.86 11.49 -14.95
CA LEU A 194 17.39 11.63 -16.32
C LEU A 194 17.93 10.51 -17.23
N ALA A 195 19.20 10.18 -17.10
CA ALA A 195 19.81 9.09 -17.87
C ALA A 195 19.17 7.74 -17.55
N ALA A 196 18.92 7.46 -16.26
CA ALA A 196 18.23 6.24 -15.83
C ALA A 196 16.77 6.19 -16.37
N GLN A 197 16.05 7.30 -16.34
CA GLN A 197 14.70 7.40 -16.88
C GLN A 197 14.68 7.17 -18.41
N LEU A 198 15.62 7.77 -19.14
CA LEU A 198 15.74 7.55 -20.58
C LEU A 198 16.13 6.10 -20.93
N ALA A 199 17.00 5.49 -20.15
CA ALA A 199 17.38 4.09 -20.31
C ALA A 199 16.17 3.16 -20.10
N GLN A 200 15.39 3.41 -19.05
CA GLN A 200 14.17 2.68 -18.75
C GLN A 200 13.12 2.86 -19.86
N HIS A 201 12.92 4.08 -20.39
CA HIS A 201 12.02 4.30 -21.53
C HIS A 201 12.46 3.53 -22.77
N LYS A 202 13.77 3.51 -23.07
CA LYS A 202 14.31 2.70 -24.19
C LYS A 202 14.08 1.20 -23.99
N SER A 203 14.23 0.70 -22.76
CA SER A 203 13.95 -0.71 -22.45
C SER A 203 12.49 -1.05 -22.70
N VAL A 204 11.54 -0.19 -22.26
CA VAL A 204 10.10 -0.40 -22.52
C VAL A 204 9.79 -0.41 -24.02
N GLU A 205 10.40 0.51 -24.80
CA GLU A 205 10.21 0.51 -26.26
C GLU A 205 10.80 -0.73 -26.94
N ALA A 206 11.93 -1.23 -26.47
CA ALA A 206 12.51 -2.48 -26.93
C ALA A 206 11.59 -3.66 -26.67
N SER A 207 11.10 -3.81 -25.42
CA SER A 207 10.13 -4.86 -25.04
C SER A 207 8.84 -4.78 -25.88
N LYS A 208 8.37 -3.56 -26.19
CA LYS A 208 7.21 -3.37 -27.09
C LYS A 208 7.49 -3.87 -28.52
N LEU A 209 8.69 -3.62 -29.05
CA LEU A 209 9.08 -4.13 -30.37
C LEU A 209 9.19 -5.66 -30.38
N ASP A 210 9.74 -6.26 -29.32
CA ASP A 210 9.84 -7.70 -29.18
C ASP A 210 8.45 -8.33 -29.03
N PHE A 211 7.52 -7.70 -28.33
CA PHE A 211 6.11 -8.09 -28.28
C PHE A 211 5.47 -8.11 -29.69
N LEU A 212 5.71 -7.08 -30.51
CA LEU A 212 5.23 -7.03 -31.90
C LEU A 212 5.82 -8.14 -32.76
N ARG A 213 7.00 -8.62 -32.44
CA ARG A 213 7.65 -9.77 -33.09
C ARG A 213 7.17 -11.11 -32.56
N ARG A 214 6.27 -11.10 -31.58
CA ARG A 214 5.75 -12.30 -30.88
C ARG A 214 6.85 -13.06 -30.14
N ASP A 215 7.84 -12.32 -29.61
CA ASP A 215 8.84 -12.90 -28.70
C ASP A 215 8.15 -13.44 -27.45
N PRO A 216 8.40 -14.71 -27.06
CA PRO A 216 7.70 -15.32 -25.93
C PRO A 216 7.84 -14.54 -24.63
N ASP A 217 9.05 -14.15 -24.27
CA ASP A 217 9.33 -13.47 -23.01
C ASP A 217 8.63 -12.10 -22.96
N ALA A 218 8.61 -11.37 -24.09
CA ALA A 218 7.94 -10.08 -24.20
C ALA A 218 6.41 -10.19 -24.13
N VAL A 219 5.83 -11.24 -24.72
CA VAL A 219 4.38 -11.51 -24.68
C VAL A 219 3.97 -11.92 -23.27
N GLU A 220 4.69 -12.84 -22.65
CA GLU A 220 4.45 -13.28 -21.27
C GLU A 220 4.57 -12.12 -20.29
N TYR A 221 5.61 -11.30 -20.41
CA TYR A 221 5.81 -10.11 -19.59
C TYR A 221 4.63 -9.13 -19.72
N PHE A 222 4.19 -8.80 -20.95
CA PHE A 222 3.09 -7.89 -21.17
C PHE A 222 1.79 -8.37 -20.50
N PHE A 223 1.41 -9.63 -20.74
CA PHE A 223 0.17 -10.16 -20.16
C PHE A 223 0.27 -10.43 -18.67
N SER A 224 1.45 -10.71 -18.13
CA SER A 224 1.69 -10.73 -16.69
C SER A 224 1.43 -9.36 -16.06
N GLU A 225 1.90 -8.28 -16.69
CA GLU A 225 1.63 -6.92 -16.26
C GLU A 225 0.14 -6.55 -16.34
N VAL A 226 -0.58 -7.02 -17.36
CA VAL A 226 -2.05 -6.87 -17.45
C VAL A 226 -2.73 -7.53 -16.26
N LEU A 227 -2.44 -8.81 -15.99
CA LEU A 227 -3.08 -9.56 -14.91
C LEU A 227 -2.72 -9.03 -13.54
N SER A 228 -1.48 -8.61 -13.31
CA SER A 228 -1.03 -8.05 -12.03
C SER A 228 -1.72 -6.73 -11.67
N ARG A 229 -2.21 -5.99 -12.65
CA ARG A 229 -2.94 -4.72 -12.47
C ARG A 229 -4.44 -4.87 -12.47
N SER A 230 -4.96 -6.07 -12.73
CA SER A 230 -6.39 -6.34 -12.61
C SER A 230 -6.85 -6.18 -11.18
N ALA A 231 -7.78 -5.24 -10.94
CA ALA A 231 -8.23 -4.89 -9.59
C ALA A 231 -9.23 -5.91 -9.08
N TYR A 232 -8.85 -6.67 -8.05
CA TYR A 232 -9.71 -7.62 -7.35
C TYR A 232 -10.02 -7.14 -5.92
N PRO A 233 -11.11 -7.64 -5.28
CA PRO A 233 -11.33 -7.43 -3.85
C PRO A 233 -10.16 -7.94 -3.01
N LEU A 234 -10.01 -7.36 -1.79
CA LEU A 234 -8.97 -7.78 -0.84
C LEU A 234 -9.06 -9.29 -0.55
N GLY A 235 -7.91 -9.95 -0.54
CA GLY A 235 -7.80 -11.38 -0.27
C GLY A 235 -7.82 -12.27 -1.51
N PHE A 236 -7.93 -11.68 -2.72
CA PHE A 236 -7.72 -12.43 -3.96
C PHE A 236 -6.23 -12.53 -4.25
N PRO A 237 -5.70 -13.73 -4.53
CA PRO A 237 -4.37 -13.85 -5.08
C PRO A 237 -4.34 -13.24 -6.48
N ALA A 238 -3.23 -12.61 -6.84
CA ALA A 238 -3.01 -12.05 -8.18
C ALA A 238 -1.91 -12.82 -8.93
N ASP A 239 -1.56 -14.02 -8.44
CA ASP A 239 -0.46 -14.78 -8.98
C ASP A 239 -0.90 -15.58 -10.21
N ALA A 240 -0.21 -15.33 -11.31
CA ALA A 240 -0.39 -16.06 -12.57
C ALA A 240 0.96 -16.45 -13.15
N THR A 241 1.06 -17.67 -13.67
CA THR A 241 2.20 -18.12 -14.44
C THR A 241 1.76 -18.26 -15.89
N LEU A 242 2.51 -17.68 -16.80
CA LEU A 242 2.20 -17.59 -18.22
C LEU A 242 3.25 -18.33 -19.04
N GLN A 243 2.80 -18.95 -20.13
CA GLN A 243 3.69 -19.51 -21.15
C GLN A 243 3.09 -19.24 -22.53
N TYR A 244 3.85 -18.64 -23.41
CA TYR A 244 3.41 -18.32 -24.75
C TYR A 244 4.08 -19.23 -25.79
N VAL A 245 3.28 -19.78 -26.68
CA VAL A 245 3.74 -20.63 -27.80
C VAL A 245 3.55 -19.89 -29.12
N PRO A 246 4.61 -19.27 -29.69
CA PRO A 246 4.51 -18.42 -30.87
C PRO A 246 3.98 -19.12 -32.09
N SER A 247 4.35 -20.39 -32.29
CA SER A 247 3.95 -21.19 -33.47
C SER A 247 2.44 -21.36 -33.61
N THR A 248 1.71 -21.35 -32.52
CA THR A 248 0.26 -21.52 -32.46
C THR A 248 -0.46 -20.30 -31.92
N CYS A 249 0.26 -19.19 -31.61
CA CYS A 249 -0.28 -18.01 -30.97
C CYS A 249 -1.12 -18.35 -29.72
N HIS A 250 -0.63 -19.31 -28.94
CA HIS A 250 -1.32 -19.86 -27.77
C HIS A 250 -0.68 -19.37 -26.49
N LEU A 251 -1.47 -18.73 -25.62
CA LEU A 251 -1.08 -18.36 -24.27
C LEU A 251 -1.66 -19.35 -23.28
N LEU A 252 -0.80 -20.00 -22.50
CA LEU A 252 -1.18 -20.83 -21.37
C LEU A 252 -1.09 -20.00 -20.11
N VAL A 253 -2.12 -20.08 -19.25
CA VAL A 253 -2.25 -19.31 -18.01
C VAL A 253 -2.60 -20.26 -16.88
N ASP A 254 -1.66 -20.46 -15.95
CA ASP A 254 -1.95 -21.06 -14.65
C ASP A 254 -2.22 -19.91 -13.66
N TYR A 255 -3.45 -19.82 -13.19
CA TYR A 255 -3.94 -18.72 -12.35
C TYR A 255 -4.30 -19.20 -10.94
N GLU A 256 -3.77 -18.53 -9.91
CA GLU A 256 -4.14 -18.85 -8.54
C GLU A 256 -5.50 -18.20 -8.20
N LEU A 257 -6.47 -19.06 -7.91
CA LEU A 257 -7.81 -18.69 -7.52
C LEU A 257 -7.89 -18.52 -5.99
N PRO A 258 -8.76 -17.63 -5.48
CA PRO A 258 -8.93 -17.45 -4.05
C PRO A 258 -9.41 -18.73 -3.37
N SER A 259 -8.90 -19.02 -2.19
CA SER A 259 -9.38 -20.11 -1.36
C SER A 259 -10.72 -19.75 -0.69
N LEU A 260 -11.51 -20.76 -0.33
CA LEU A 260 -12.77 -20.55 0.40
C LEU A 260 -12.55 -19.86 1.76
N ALA A 261 -11.37 -20.01 2.36
CA ALA A 261 -11.01 -19.36 3.63
C ALA A 261 -10.96 -17.82 3.52
N ALA A 262 -10.71 -17.26 2.32
CA ALA A 262 -10.73 -15.82 2.07
C ALA A 262 -12.14 -15.24 1.91
N TRP A 263 -13.19 -16.10 1.92
CA TRP A 263 -14.57 -15.67 1.69
C TRP A 263 -15.16 -14.92 2.89
N PRO A 264 -16.05 -13.93 2.65
CA PRO A 264 -16.70 -13.21 3.74
C PRO A 264 -17.46 -14.15 4.68
N THR A 265 -17.25 -14.01 5.98
CA THR A 265 -17.93 -14.79 7.01
C THR A 265 -19.06 -14.03 7.68
N CYS A 266 -19.05 -12.70 7.62
CA CYS A 266 -20.05 -11.83 8.24
C CYS A 266 -20.89 -11.12 7.16
N ARG A 267 -22.21 -11.14 7.32
CA ARG A 267 -23.18 -10.41 6.47
C ARG A 267 -23.70 -9.14 7.12
N GLU A 268 -23.81 -9.11 8.45
CA GLU A 268 -24.43 -8.03 9.20
C GLU A 268 -23.80 -7.95 10.59
N VAL A 269 -23.63 -6.74 11.09
CA VAL A 269 -23.18 -6.49 12.46
C VAL A 269 -24.29 -5.75 13.19
N ARG A 270 -24.71 -6.27 14.36
CA ARG A 270 -25.73 -5.66 15.22
C ARG A 270 -25.14 -5.19 16.53
N TYR A 271 -25.58 -4.03 16.99
CA TYR A 271 -25.26 -3.55 18.32
C TYR A 271 -26.36 -3.95 19.31
N HIS A 272 -25.98 -4.65 20.39
CA HIS A 272 -26.87 -5.01 21.49
C HIS A 272 -26.70 -4.05 22.66
N PRO A 273 -27.64 -3.12 22.91
CA PRO A 273 -27.53 -2.13 24.00
C PRO A 273 -27.46 -2.77 25.39
N SER A 274 -28.15 -3.89 25.62
CA SER A 274 -28.17 -4.62 26.90
C SER A 274 -26.82 -5.26 27.23
N ARG A 275 -26.12 -5.78 26.24
CA ARG A 275 -24.78 -6.41 26.36
C ARG A 275 -23.65 -5.43 26.09
N ARG A 276 -23.96 -4.21 25.60
CA ARG A 276 -22.99 -3.20 25.16
C ARG A 276 -21.94 -3.77 24.20
N ALA A 277 -22.33 -4.66 23.33
CA ALA A 277 -21.46 -5.40 22.44
C ALA A 277 -21.97 -5.41 21.01
N LEU A 278 -21.03 -5.53 20.07
CA LEU A 278 -21.31 -5.83 18.68
C LEU A 278 -21.44 -7.35 18.53
N GLN A 279 -22.45 -7.78 17.78
CA GLN A 279 -22.66 -9.16 17.38
C GLN A 279 -22.56 -9.25 15.87
N GLU A 280 -21.69 -10.11 15.38
CA GLU A 280 -21.59 -10.46 13.97
C GLU A 280 -22.58 -11.57 13.64
N LEU A 281 -23.37 -11.35 12.58
CA LEU A 281 -24.26 -12.35 12.02
C LEU A 281 -23.57 -12.99 10.81
N PRO A 282 -23.35 -14.32 10.83
CA PRO A 282 -22.64 -14.97 9.75
C PRO A 282 -23.45 -14.98 8.46
N VAL A 283 -22.78 -15.10 7.33
CA VAL A 283 -23.37 -15.48 6.06
C VAL A 283 -23.86 -16.92 6.14
N THR A 284 -24.84 -17.28 5.31
CA THR A 284 -25.31 -18.67 5.25
C THR A 284 -24.36 -19.53 4.42
N ASP A 285 -24.16 -20.79 4.83
CA ASP A 285 -23.34 -21.75 4.07
C ASP A 285 -23.79 -21.87 2.60
N LEU A 286 -25.09 -21.80 2.36
CA LEU A 286 -25.64 -21.86 1.02
C LEU A 286 -25.18 -20.67 0.16
N TRP A 287 -25.22 -19.46 0.73
CA TRP A 287 -24.74 -18.28 0.03
C TRP A 287 -23.22 -18.38 -0.23
N THR A 288 -22.45 -18.75 0.79
CA THR A 288 -20.99 -18.91 0.67
C THR A 288 -20.63 -19.87 -0.46
N ARG A 289 -21.24 -21.05 -0.52
CA ARG A 289 -20.97 -22.04 -1.57
C ARG A 289 -21.37 -21.57 -2.95
N ARG A 290 -22.53 -20.95 -3.11
CA ARG A 290 -23.01 -20.44 -4.39
C ARG A 290 -22.19 -19.27 -4.89
N SER A 291 -21.94 -18.27 -4.04
CA SER A 291 -21.17 -17.09 -4.40
C SER A 291 -19.71 -17.44 -4.71
N TYR A 292 -19.13 -18.42 -4.01
CA TYR A 292 -17.80 -18.92 -4.28
C TYR A 292 -17.72 -19.60 -5.65
N ASP A 293 -18.61 -20.56 -5.93
CA ASP A 293 -18.67 -21.23 -7.24
C ASP A 293 -18.83 -20.21 -8.37
N ASP A 294 -19.77 -19.28 -8.25
CA ASP A 294 -20.05 -18.27 -9.27
C ASP A 294 -18.86 -17.34 -9.50
N ALA A 295 -18.23 -16.87 -8.42
CA ALA A 295 -17.08 -15.98 -8.51
C ALA A 295 -15.88 -16.62 -9.21
N LEU A 296 -15.61 -17.91 -9.03
CA LEU A 296 -14.52 -18.57 -9.74
C LEU A 296 -14.77 -18.64 -11.26
N TYR A 297 -16.01 -18.86 -11.69
CA TYR A 297 -16.36 -18.77 -13.11
C TYR A 297 -16.26 -17.34 -13.63
N GLN A 298 -16.67 -16.34 -12.84
CA GLN A 298 -16.49 -14.93 -13.19
C GLN A 298 -15.01 -14.57 -13.35
N VAL A 299 -14.13 -15.02 -12.43
CA VAL A 299 -12.68 -14.79 -12.53
C VAL A 299 -12.11 -15.39 -13.80
N CYS A 300 -12.47 -16.61 -14.14
CA CYS A 300 -12.02 -17.26 -15.37
C CYS A 300 -12.41 -16.43 -16.62
N LEU A 301 -13.69 -16.07 -16.76
CA LEU A 301 -14.15 -15.28 -17.91
C LEU A 301 -13.55 -13.87 -17.92
N ARG A 302 -13.34 -13.27 -16.76
CA ARG A 302 -12.68 -11.97 -16.60
C ARG A 302 -11.25 -12.01 -17.10
N VAL A 303 -10.44 -13.00 -16.67
CA VAL A 303 -9.06 -13.17 -17.13
C VAL A 303 -9.00 -13.33 -18.65
N LEU A 304 -9.86 -14.19 -19.23
CA LEU A 304 -9.94 -14.36 -20.67
C LEU A 304 -10.30 -13.06 -21.39
N SER A 305 -11.28 -12.32 -20.85
CA SER A 305 -11.72 -11.04 -21.42
C SER A 305 -10.62 -9.99 -21.36
N GLU A 306 -9.94 -9.85 -20.22
CA GLU A 306 -8.85 -8.90 -20.06
C GLU A 306 -7.68 -9.19 -21.00
N LEU A 307 -7.27 -10.46 -21.13
CA LEU A 307 -6.19 -10.86 -22.04
C LEU A 307 -6.53 -10.55 -23.50
N PHE A 308 -7.73 -10.93 -23.97
CA PHE A 308 -8.13 -10.63 -25.35
C PHE A 308 -8.35 -9.13 -25.61
N ALA A 309 -8.85 -8.39 -24.63
CA ALA A 309 -9.10 -6.95 -24.76
C ALA A 309 -7.80 -6.12 -24.84
N HIS A 310 -6.71 -6.60 -24.26
CA HIS A 310 -5.41 -5.91 -24.32
C HIS A 310 -4.52 -6.36 -25.48
N ASP A 311 -4.98 -7.32 -26.27
CA ASP A 311 -4.25 -7.84 -27.44
C ASP A 311 -4.66 -7.15 -28.74
N ASP A 312 -4.27 -5.90 -28.90
CA ASP A 312 -4.53 -5.10 -30.11
C ASP A 312 -3.79 -5.64 -31.33
N THR A 313 -2.72 -6.42 -31.15
CA THR A 313 -1.82 -6.90 -32.17
C THR A 313 -2.20 -8.28 -32.71
N ARG A 314 -3.22 -8.90 -32.15
CA ARG A 314 -3.61 -10.28 -32.41
C ARG A 314 -2.45 -11.26 -32.23
N ALA A 315 -1.71 -11.11 -31.15
CA ALA A 315 -0.68 -12.06 -30.76
C ALA A 315 -1.29 -13.37 -30.21
N LEU A 316 -2.54 -13.34 -29.74
CA LEU A 316 -3.25 -14.47 -29.16
C LEU A 316 -4.40 -14.95 -30.05
N ASP A 317 -4.30 -16.16 -30.54
CA ASP A 317 -5.41 -16.85 -31.23
C ASP A 317 -6.12 -17.83 -30.31
N LEU A 318 -5.42 -18.33 -29.28
CA LEU A 318 -5.90 -19.32 -28.33
C LEU A 318 -5.40 -19.01 -26.96
N ILE A 319 -6.27 -19.08 -25.94
CA ILE A 319 -5.90 -19.03 -24.53
C ILE A 319 -6.30 -20.34 -23.85
N GLY A 320 -5.34 -20.95 -23.16
CA GLY A 320 -5.58 -22.02 -22.18
C GLY A 320 -5.52 -21.45 -20.78
N PHE A 321 -6.58 -21.58 -20.02
CA PHE A 321 -6.65 -21.13 -18.62
C PHE A 321 -6.82 -22.33 -17.71
N ASN A 322 -5.99 -22.42 -16.69
CA ASN A 322 -6.10 -23.38 -15.59
C ASN A 322 -6.22 -22.60 -14.27
N GLY A 323 -7.31 -22.82 -13.57
CA GLY A 323 -7.54 -22.23 -12.25
C GLY A 323 -7.11 -23.18 -11.15
N TRP A 324 -6.16 -22.73 -10.32
CA TRP A 324 -5.58 -23.51 -9.23
C TRP A 324 -6.02 -22.94 -7.90
N VAL A 325 -6.42 -23.80 -6.97
CA VAL A 325 -6.76 -23.42 -5.61
C VAL A 325 -5.77 -24.04 -4.64
N ARG A 326 -5.25 -23.23 -3.77
CA ARG A 326 -4.40 -23.66 -2.67
C ARG A 326 -5.28 -24.19 -1.53
N CYS A 327 -5.12 -25.45 -1.17
CA CYS A 327 -5.90 -26.09 -0.12
C CYS A 327 -5.06 -27.05 0.70
N LEU A 328 -5.55 -27.38 1.90
CA LEU A 328 -4.98 -28.44 2.73
C LEU A 328 -5.44 -29.79 2.16
N ASP A 329 -4.51 -30.61 1.72
CA ASP A 329 -4.80 -31.99 1.36
C ASP A 329 -5.07 -32.80 2.62
N LYS A 330 -6.30 -33.25 2.78
CA LYS A 330 -6.74 -34.03 3.96
C LYS A 330 -6.08 -35.40 4.08
N ALA A 331 -5.53 -35.93 2.98
CA ALA A 331 -4.87 -37.24 2.98
C ALA A 331 -3.42 -37.16 3.48
N THR A 332 -2.73 -36.07 3.17
CA THR A 332 -1.31 -35.89 3.49
C THR A 332 -1.06 -34.87 4.60
N GLY A 333 -2.06 -34.01 4.92
CA GLY A 333 -1.90 -32.88 5.83
C GLY A 333 -1.02 -31.73 5.29
N ASN A 334 -0.60 -31.80 4.02
CA ASN A 334 0.22 -30.81 3.38
C ASN A 334 -0.61 -29.82 2.55
N ILE A 335 -0.07 -28.62 2.36
CA ILE A 335 -0.65 -27.65 1.44
C ILE A 335 -0.36 -28.11 0.01
N ALA A 336 -1.42 -28.21 -0.78
CA ALA A 336 -1.36 -28.61 -2.19
C ALA A 336 -2.08 -27.59 -3.07
N HIS A 337 -1.63 -27.44 -4.32
CA HIS A 337 -2.35 -26.70 -5.34
C HIS A 337 -3.13 -27.69 -6.21
N HIS A 338 -4.45 -27.56 -6.21
CA HIS A 338 -5.33 -28.38 -7.05
C HIS A 338 -5.84 -27.55 -8.21
N CYS A 339 -5.65 -28.01 -9.44
CA CYS A 339 -6.38 -27.48 -10.59
C CYS A 339 -7.85 -27.83 -10.43
N VAL A 340 -8.72 -26.84 -10.30
CA VAL A 340 -10.16 -27.02 -10.09
C VAL A 340 -10.99 -26.70 -11.32
N MET A 341 -10.43 -25.97 -12.26
CA MET A 341 -11.04 -25.67 -13.57
C MET A 341 -9.99 -25.48 -14.65
N SER A 342 -10.33 -25.86 -15.86
CA SER A 342 -9.49 -25.68 -17.04
C SER A 342 -10.35 -25.44 -18.28
N ILE A 343 -9.91 -24.54 -19.15
CA ILE A 343 -10.60 -24.20 -20.38
C ILE A 343 -9.60 -23.81 -21.47
N ARG A 344 -9.92 -24.15 -22.73
CA ARG A 344 -9.20 -23.66 -23.90
C ARG A 344 -10.16 -22.95 -24.83
N VAL A 345 -9.88 -21.69 -25.13
CA VAL A 345 -10.80 -20.83 -25.86
C VAL A 345 -10.09 -20.15 -27.03
N LYS A 346 -10.64 -20.29 -28.21
CA LYS A 346 -10.23 -19.55 -29.41
C LYS A 346 -10.78 -18.12 -29.33
N ARG A 347 -9.99 -17.16 -29.81
CA ARG A 347 -10.40 -15.74 -29.88
C ARG A 347 -11.74 -15.56 -30.55
N ASP A 348 -11.89 -16.12 -31.78
CA ASP A 348 -13.10 -15.90 -32.58
C ASP A 348 -14.36 -16.41 -31.88
N ALA A 349 -14.29 -17.55 -31.19
CA ALA A 349 -15.41 -18.07 -30.42
C ALA A 349 -15.73 -17.21 -29.18
N PHE A 350 -14.71 -16.69 -28.51
CA PHE A 350 -14.92 -15.86 -27.32
C PHE A 350 -15.48 -14.48 -27.65
N MET A 351 -14.97 -13.85 -28.70
CA MET A 351 -15.37 -12.49 -29.09
C MET A 351 -16.82 -12.39 -29.62
N THR A 352 -17.48 -13.52 -29.92
CA THR A 352 -18.91 -13.52 -30.26
C THR A 352 -19.83 -13.47 -29.06
N ILE A 353 -19.29 -13.64 -27.82
CA ILE A 353 -20.08 -13.73 -26.60
C ILE A 353 -20.31 -12.34 -26.02
N ASN A 354 -21.56 -12.03 -25.72
CA ASN A 354 -21.90 -10.82 -24.95
C ASN A 354 -21.78 -11.10 -23.44
N LEU A 355 -20.56 -10.91 -22.91
CA LEU A 355 -20.22 -11.20 -21.53
C LEU A 355 -21.03 -10.41 -20.49
N ALA A 356 -21.63 -9.28 -20.87
CA ALA A 356 -22.46 -8.49 -19.94
C ALA A 356 -23.80 -9.17 -19.59
N ASN A 357 -24.25 -10.13 -20.42
CA ASN A 357 -25.56 -10.76 -20.29
C ASN A 357 -25.49 -12.29 -20.13
N VAL A 358 -24.34 -12.84 -19.76
CA VAL A 358 -24.18 -14.30 -19.62
C VAL A 358 -24.29 -14.75 -18.16
N ASP A 359 -24.78 -15.96 -17.94
CA ASP A 359 -24.49 -16.70 -16.73
C ASP A 359 -23.07 -17.25 -16.82
N PRO A 360 -22.15 -16.88 -15.90
CA PRO A 360 -20.72 -17.24 -16.01
C PRO A 360 -20.49 -18.76 -16.09
N LYS A 361 -21.23 -19.54 -15.33
CA LYS A 361 -21.11 -21.00 -15.29
C LYS A 361 -21.64 -21.63 -16.58
N ALA A 362 -22.76 -21.15 -17.10
CA ALA A 362 -23.30 -21.62 -18.36
C ALA A 362 -22.39 -21.27 -19.55
N CYS A 363 -21.84 -20.05 -19.55
CA CYS A 363 -20.86 -19.60 -20.55
C CYS A 363 -19.60 -20.48 -20.54
N PHE A 364 -19.01 -20.72 -19.38
CA PHE A 364 -17.85 -21.59 -19.22
C PHE A 364 -18.11 -23.00 -19.75
N LYS A 365 -19.28 -23.59 -19.46
CA LYS A 365 -19.66 -24.90 -19.99
C LYS A 365 -19.87 -24.88 -21.50
N ASN A 366 -20.49 -23.84 -22.03
CA ASN A 366 -20.71 -23.69 -23.49
C ASN A 366 -19.39 -23.59 -24.27
N LEU A 367 -18.35 -23.06 -23.64
CA LEU A 367 -16.99 -23.01 -24.16
C LEU A 367 -16.20 -24.32 -23.92
N ASN A 368 -16.87 -25.40 -23.51
CA ASN A 368 -16.29 -26.73 -23.22
C ASN A 368 -15.25 -26.71 -22.09
N GLY A 369 -15.41 -25.84 -21.11
CA GLY A 369 -14.57 -25.82 -19.92
C GLY A 369 -14.81 -27.03 -19.02
N LEU A 370 -13.75 -27.56 -18.44
CA LEU A 370 -13.75 -28.60 -17.43
C LEU A 370 -13.62 -27.97 -16.04
N ALA A 371 -14.49 -28.33 -15.11
CA ALA A 371 -14.40 -27.87 -13.74
C ALA A 371 -14.80 -28.97 -12.76
N SER A 372 -14.30 -28.90 -11.53
CA SER A 372 -14.78 -29.72 -10.42
C SER A 372 -16.29 -29.54 -10.24
N SER A 373 -16.99 -30.63 -9.93
CA SER A 373 -18.45 -30.60 -9.76
C SER A 373 -18.91 -29.60 -8.70
N LYS A 374 -18.07 -29.39 -7.68
CA LYS A 374 -18.25 -28.43 -6.59
C LYS A 374 -16.90 -27.73 -6.36
N LEU A 375 -16.81 -26.46 -6.69
CA LEU A 375 -15.55 -25.71 -6.54
C LEU A 375 -15.23 -25.42 -5.06
N PHE A 376 -16.23 -25.32 -4.20
CA PHE A 376 -16.05 -25.18 -2.75
C PHE A 376 -15.54 -26.46 -2.04
N GLU A 377 -15.61 -27.63 -2.70
CA GLU A 377 -14.94 -28.88 -2.32
C GLU A 377 -13.94 -29.25 -3.40
N PRO A 378 -12.75 -28.63 -3.43
CA PRO A 378 -11.85 -28.69 -4.57
C PRO A 378 -11.38 -30.13 -4.82
N LYS A 379 -11.95 -30.77 -5.86
CA LYS A 379 -11.44 -32.03 -6.42
C LYS A 379 -10.59 -31.68 -7.64
N PRO A 380 -9.38 -32.23 -7.73
CA PRO A 380 -8.50 -31.93 -8.85
C PRO A 380 -9.12 -32.38 -10.17
N VAL A 381 -9.03 -31.54 -11.18
CA VAL A 381 -9.34 -31.87 -12.59
C VAL A 381 -8.03 -31.89 -13.38
N GLN A 382 -8.00 -32.70 -14.45
CA GLN A 382 -6.83 -32.72 -15.33
C GLN A 382 -6.85 -31.47 -16.22
N PRO A 383 -5.79 -30.65 -16.23
CA PRO A 383 -5.69 -29.50 -17.13
C PRO A 383 -5.80 -29.92 -18.60
N LEU A 384 -6.59 -29.18 -19.39
CA LEU A 384 -6.71 -29.35 -20.83
C LEU A 384 -5.43 -28.96 -21.59
N ALA A 385 -4.62 -28.11 -20.99
CA ALA A 385 -3.29 -27.75 -21.45
C ALA A 385 -2.43 -27.47 -20.20
N SER A 386 -1.21 -27.97 -20.16
CA SER A 386 -0.28 -27.80 -19.04
C SER A 386 0.95 -27.02 -19.48
N LEU A 387 1.47 -26.19 -18.60
CA LEU A 387 2.79 -25.58 -18.73
C LEU A 387 3.88 -26.66 -18.77
N ASP A 388 5.01 -26.33 -19.38
CA ASP A 388 6.18 -27.19 -19.35
C ASP A 388 6.62 -27.46 -17.90
N SER A 389 7.08 -28.67 -17.64
CA SER A 389 7.46 -29.13 -16.29
C SER A 389 8.62 -28.33 -15.66
N THR A 390 9.34 -27.53 -16.43
CA THR A 390 10.44 -26.67 -15.99
C THR A 390 9.97 -25.35 -15.40
N VAL A 391 8.70 -24.96 -15.60
CA VAL A 391 8.15 -23.69 -15.11
C VAL A 391 7.69 -23.86 -13.66
N ASN A 392 8.31 -23.13 -12.74
CA ASN A 392 7.85 -23.08 -11.36
C ASN A 392 6.48 -22.39 -11.28
N ARG A 393 5.45 -23.16 -10.98
CA ARG A 393 4.10 -22.66 -10.73
C ARG A 393 4.10 -21.94 -9.38
N PHE A 394 3.67 -20.68 -9.39
CA PHE A 394 3.47 -19.85 -8.21
C PHE A 394 4.74 -19.67 -7.32
N ASN A 395 5.27 -18.47 -7.27
CA ASN A 395 6.37 -18.13 -6.38
C ASN A 395 5.91 -18.29 -4.91
N SER A 396 6.59 -19.15 -4.17
CA SER A 396 6.31 -19.46 -2.75
C SER A 396 6.58 -18.30 -1.77
N SER A 397 6.74 -17.07 -2.26
CA SER A 397 7.11 -15.91 -1.43
C SER A 397 5.95 -15.20 -0.71
N ASN A 398 4.69 -15.61 -0.90
CA ASN A 398 3.55 -14.97 -0.22
C ASN A 398 2.99 -15.86 0.92
N THR A 399 3.85 -16.21 1.90
CA THR A 399 3.46 -16.93 3.11
C THR A 399 2.66 -16.08 4.11
N ALA A 400 2.50 -14.78 3.86
CA ALA A 400 1.93 -13.83 4.83
C ALA A 400 0.41 -13.96 5.09
N THR A 401 -0.33 -14.81 4.36
CA THR A 401 -1.80 -14.91 4.50
C THR A 401 -2.30 -16.14 5.25
N TRP A 402 -1.41 -17.03 5.71
CA TRP A 402 -1.80 -18.29 6.36
C TRP A 402 -1.90 -18.22 7.88
N ASP A 403 -1.29 -17.24 8.54
CA ASP A 403 -1.43 -17.02 9.99
C ASP A 403 -2.87 -16.74 10.43
N ALA A 404 -3.76 -16.39 9.48
CA ALA A 404 -5.19 -16.19 9.75
C ALA A 404 -5.98 -17.50 10.00
N TYR A 405 -5.43 -18.67 9.65
CA TYR A 405 -6.13 -19.94 9.83
C TYR A 405 -5.82 -20.57 11.20
N GLU A 406 -4.59 -20.46 11.68
CA GLU A 406 -4.23 -20.88 13.06
C GLU A 406 -4.91 -20.02 14.13
N ASP A 407 -5.19 -18.73 13.81
CA ASP A 407 -5.85 -17.81 14.71
C ASP A 407 -7.35 -18.08 14.94
N ARG A 408 -8.02 -18.78 14.05
CA ARG A 408 -9.46 -19.08 14.18
C ARG A 408 -9.74 -20.13 15.26
N ASP A 409 -8.86 -21.13 15.41
CA ASP A 409 -8.98 -22.14 16.46
C ASP A 409 -8.55 -21.58 17.82
N ASN A 410 -7.59 -20.63 17.85
CA ASN A 410 -7.24 -19.88 19.05
C ASN A 410 -8.37 -18.95 19.53
N LEU A 411 -9.16 -18.35 18.62
CA LEU A 411 -10.31 -17.51 18.97
C LEU A 411 -11.44 -18.32 19.64
N ILE A 412 -11.66 -19.56 19.24
CA ILE A 412 -12.65 -20.44 19.85
C ILE A 412 -12.19 -20.84 21.27
N ALA A 413 -10.90 -21.11 21.45
CA ALA A 413 -10.32 -21.45 22.75
C ALA A 413 -10.33 -20.26 23.73
N ILE A 414 -10.05 -19.04 23.27
CA ILE A 414 -10.03 -17.82 24.10
C ILE A 414 -11.46 -17.42 24.51
N ASN A 415 -12.47 -17.52 23.62
CA ASN A 415 -13.87 -17.27 23.99
C ASN A 415 -14.43 -18.31 24.94
N ALA A 416 -13.98 -19.56 24.88
CA ALA A 416 -14.34 -20.60 25.84
C ALA A 416 -13.72 -20.40 27.24
N ALA A 417 -12.54 -19.77 27.32
CA ALA A 417 -11.86 -19.44 28.57
C ALA A 417 -12.43 -18.18 29.27
N ILE A 418 -13.09 -17.27 28.54
CA ILE A 418 -13.70 -16.04 29.07
C ILE A 418 -15.12 -16.29 29.61
N ASN A 419 -15.78 -17.39 29.20
CA ASN A 419 -17.12 -17.77 29.64
C ASN A 419 -17.12 -18.81 30.78
N ARG A 420 -15.97 -19.15 31.33
CA ARG A 420 -15.82 -19.85 32.63
C ARG A 420 -15.40 -18.85 33.70
#